data_e7d4769401292a6355b8720c282a05ec
#
_entry.id   e7d4769401292a6355b8720c282a05ec
#
_cell.length_a   1.000
_cell.length_b   1.000
_cell.length_c   1.000
_cell.angle_alpha   90.00
_cell.angle_beta   90.00
_cell.angle_gamma   90.00
#
_symmetry.space_group_name_H-M   'P 1'
#
loop_
_entity.id
_entity.type
_entity.pdbx_description
1 polymer ?
#
loop_
_entity_poly.entity_id
_entity_poly.type
_entity_poly.pdbx_seq_one_letter_code
_entity_poly.pdbx_strand_id
1 'polypeptide(L)'
;GGGGGSGLGVRRQQCLDGRPSGGGGEGATLREALSHKTVKRAVMVDIDEELVDVCRRLLPTFHRGAFDDPRVELVFTDGRAWLAEQPEASFDIIILDITEPLEEGPASLLFTREMFELVRRKLAPRGLAAVQSGSANILGRLMPEINRTLRAVFPRVWAYAAFVASFLDLYGFHLAGGDDLAWPDAAQIEACLASREITDLGWYEPQFGAVLPQLPRYLKERLAHLGRVLTDAEPYVPQAGGRQRF
;
A
#
# COMPACT_ATOMS: atom_id res chain seq x y z
N GLY A 1 -26.62 -23.55 15.04
CA GLY A 1 -26.73 -22.47 14.10
C GLY A 1 -25.62 -21.46 14.36
N GLY A 2 -24.49 -21.55 13.65
CA GLY A 2 -23.40 -20.61 13.79
C GLY A 2 -23.50 -19.57 12.67
N GLY A 3 -23.80 -18.34 13.01
CA GLY A 3 -23.71 -17.19 12.13
C GLY A 3 -22.25 -16.80 11.96
N GLY A 4 -21.66 -17.16 10.85
CA GLY A 4 -20.33 -16.70 10.44
C GLY A 4 -20.41 -15.26 9.95
N GLY A 5 -20.16 -14.30 10.82
CA GLY A 5 -19.93 -12.91 10.41
C GLY A 5 -18.60 -12.82 9.69
N SER A 6 -18.64 -12.55 8.38
CA SER A 6 -17.46 -12.25 7.54
C SER A 6 -16.96 -10.84 7.84
N GLY A 7 -16.38 -10.63 9.02
CA GLY A 7 -15.62 -9.42 9.34
C GLY A 7 -14.23 -9.52 8.75
N LEU A 8 -13.80 -8.52 7.96
CA LEU A 8 -12.39 -8.31 7.64
C LEU A 8 -11.61 -8.07 8.94
N GLY A 9 -11.16 -9.15 9.58
CA GLY A 9 -10.41 -9.10 10.82
C GLY A 9 -8.95 -8.79 10.52
N VAL A 10 -8.55 -7.55 10.63
CA VAL A 10 -7.13 -7.16 10.64
C VAL A 10 -6.53 -7.61 11.96
N ARG A 11 -5.75 -8.69 11.95
CA ARG A 11 -5.09 -9.20 13.18
C ARG A 11 -3.66 -8.72 13.32
N ARG A 12 -3.00 -8.44 12.21
CA ARG A 12 -1.62 -7.94 12.17
C ARG A 12 -1.48 -7.03 10.97
N GLN A 13 -0.81 -5.91 11.14
CA GLN A 13 -0.55 -4.96 10.06
C GLN A 13 0.92 -4.64 10.00
N GLN A 14 1.42 -4.51 8.79
CA GLN A 14 2.79 -4.11 8.52
C GLN A 14 2.80 -3.06 7.43
N CYS A 15 3.57 -2.00 7.66
CA CYS A 15 3.93 -1.04 6.64
C CYS A 15 5.40 -1.24 6.30
N LEU A 16 5.72 -1.40 5.03
CA LEU A 16 7.09 -1.38 4.53
C LEU A 16 7.31 -0.04 3.84
N ASP A 17 8.28 0.71 4.31
CA ASP A 17 8.63 2.02 3.77
C ASP A 17 10.06 2.05 3.23
N GLY A 18 10.27 2.76 2.16
CA GLY A 18 11.56 2.79 1.51
C GLY A 18 11.91 4.16 0.91
N ARG A 19 12.59 4.97 1.70
CA ARG A 19 13.37 6.18 1.38
C ARG A 19 12.70 7.55 1.20
N PRO A 20 13.50 8.62 1.45
CA PRO A 20 13.04 9.94 1.84
C PRO A 20 12.63 10.80 0.65
N SER A 21 11.38 10.82 0.36
CA SER A 21 10.69 11.93 -0.29
C SER A 21 9.16 11.76 -0.26
N GLY A 22 8.59 11.42 0.91
CA GLY A 22 7.13 11.47 1.11
C GLY A 22 6.42 10.12 1.15
N GLY A 23 7.07 9.03 1.53
CA GLY A 23 6.45 7.76 1.91
C GLY A 23 6.29 7.69 3.44
N GLY A 24 5.56 6.73 3.98
CA GLY A 24 5.12 6.57 5.38
C GLY A 24 6.04 6.90 6.56
N GLY A 25 7.31 7.26 6.33
CA GLY A 25 8.27 7.67 7.38
C GLY A 25 7.80 8.82 8.28
N GLU A 26 6.83 9.64 7.84
CA GLU A 26 6.18 10.63 8.66
C GLU A 26 5.13 10.05 9.62
N GLY A 27 4.82 8.76 9.53
CA GLY A 27 3.94 8.03 10.43
C GLY A 27 2.44 8.22 10.19
N ALA A 28 2.03 8.84 9.07
CA ALA A 28 0.62 9.03 8.75
C ALA A 28 -0.07 7.69 8.43
N THR A 29 0.54 6.85 7.61
CA THR A 29 0.03 5.50 7.30
C THR A 29 -0.08 4.65 8.56
N LEU A 30 0.92 4.72 9.45
CA LEU A 30 0.89 4.04 10.73
C LEU A 30 -0.26 4.53 11.62
N ARG A 31 -0.47 5.85 11.70
CA ARG A 31 -1.60 6.46 12.43
C ARG A 31 -2.94 5.95 11.94
N GLU A 32 -3.16 5.95 10.62
CA GLU A 32 -4.43 5.45 10.03
C GLU A 32 -4.64 3.97 10.34
N ALA A 33 -3.59 3.18 10.25
CA ALA A 33 -3.62 1.78 10.63
C ALA A 33 -4.06 1.57 12.07
N LEU A 34 -3.48 2.34 13.00
CA LEU A 34 -3.75 2.25 14.43
C LEU A 34 -5.11 2.81 14.84
N SER A 35 -5.76 3.62 14.00
CA SER A 35 -7.15 4.06 14.21
C SER A 35 -8.12 2.86 14.28
N HIS A 36 -7.77 1.75 13.65
CA HIS A 36 -8.51 0.51 13.76
C HIS A 36 -8.20 -0.21 15.08
N LYS A 37 -9.16 -0.23 16.01
CA LYS A 37 -9.03 -0.90 17.33
C LYS A 37 -8.76 -2.41 17.23
N THR A 38 -9.06 -3.01 16.08
CA THR A 38 -8.80 -4.43 15.79
C THR A 38 -7.33 -4.73 15.50
N VAL A 39 -6.52 -3.74 15.18
CA VAL A 39 -5.07 -3.88 15.01
C VAL A 39 -4.44 -4.22 16.35
N LYS A 40 -3.76 -5.37 16.42
CA LYS A 40 -3.09 -5.85 17.64
C LYS A 40 -1.60 -5.60 17.62
N ARG A 41 -0.99 -5.57 16.44
CA ARG A 41 0.42 -5.28 16.23
C ARG A 41 0.57 -4.62 14.87
N ALA A 42 1.36 -3.57 14.81
CA ALA A 42 1.83 -2.93 13.58
C ALA A 42 3.35 -2.92 13.60
N VAL A 43 3.96 -3.36 12.50
CA VAL A 43 5.41 -3.25 12.32
C VAL A 43 5.65 -2.27 11.20
N MET A 44 6.38 -1.21 11.47
CA MET A 44 6.87 -0.29 10.47
C MET A 44 8.34 -0.59 10.22
N VAL A 45 8.68 -0.86 8.97
CA VAL A 45 10.05 -1.13 8.55
C VAL A 45 10.51 -0.01 7.64
N ASP A 46 11.56 0.67 8.01
CA ASP A 46 12.18 1.73 7.22
C ASP A 46 13.70 1.55 7.21
N ILE A 47 14.36 1.99 6.15
CA ILE A 47 15.81 1.94 6.06
C ILE A 47 16.48 3.17 6.71
N ASP A 48 15.70 4.24 6.91
CA ASP A 48 16.20 5.54 7.33
C ASP A 48 15.70 5.92 8.74
N GLU A 49 16.43 5.44 9.76
CA GLU A 49 16.14 5.74 11.16
C GLU A 49 16.19 7.25 11.45
N GLU A 50 17.14 7.97 10.83
CA GLU A 50 17.32 9.40 11.07
C GLU A 50 16.11 10.19 10.55
N LEU A 51 15.60 9.84 9.37
CA LEU A 51 14.37 10.44 8.83
C LEU A 51 13.18 10.22 9.76
N VAL A 52 12.97 8.99 10.22
CA VAL A 52 11.86 8.66 11.13
C VAL A 52 11.98 9.43 12.44
N ASP A 53 13.19 9.55 13.02
CA ASP A 53 13.41 10.34 14.22
C ASP A 53 13.14 11.84 14.01
N VAL A 54 13.57 12.40 12.88
CA VAL A 54 13.26 13.78 12.50
C VAL A 54 11.75 13.99 12.36
N CYS A 55 11.05 13.09 11.66
CA CYS A 55 9.59 13.15 11.50
C CYS A 55 8.87 13.04 12.85
N ARG A 56 9.31 12.11 13.71
CA ARG A 56 8.76 11.93 15.07
C ARG A 56 8.85 13.22 15.89
N ARG A 57 9.96 13.96 15.80
CA ARG A 57 10.17 15.20 16.55
C ARG A 57 9.48 16.42 15.92
N LEU A 58 9.51 16.54 14.58
CA LEU A 58 9.12 17.78 13.90
C LEU A 58 7.71 17.73 13.31
N LEU A 59 7.12 16.54 13.12
CA LEU A 59 5.83 16.37 12.48
C LEU A 59 4.77 15.71 13.39
N PRO A 60 4.59 16.17 14.65
CA PRO A 60 3.68 15.52 15.61
C PRO A 60 2.22 15.55 15.14
N THR A 61 1.83 16.49 14.29
CA THR A 61 0.48 16.59 13.72
C THR A 61 0.19 15.51 12.67
N PHE A 62 1.23 14.94 12.03
CA PHE A 62 1.11 13.87 11.05
C PHE A 62 0.95 12.52 11.74
N HIS A 63 1.88 12.13 12.60
CA HIS A 63 1.85 10.82 13.25
C HIS A 63 0.95 10.77 14.49
N ARG A 64 0.60 11.89 15.13
CA ARG A 64 -0.28 12.00 16.31
C ARG A 64 0.06 10.97 17.41
N GLY A 65 1.35 10.74 17.66
CA GLY A 65 1.81 9.78 18.66
C GLY A 65 1.87 8.32 18.20
N ALA A 66 1.61 8.04 16.91
CA ALA A 66 1.58 6.67 16.41
C ALA A 66 2.88 5.89 16.64
N PHE A 67 4.03 6.54 16.58
CA PHE A 67 5.32 5.91 16.85
C PHE A 67 5.50 5.43 18.30
N ASP A 68 4.71 5.96 19.23
CA ASP A 68 4.76 5.64 20.66
C ASP A 68 3.62 4.71 21.10
N ASP A 69 2.77 4.25 20.17
CA ASP A 69 1.68 3.33 20.47
C ASP A 69 2.27 1.95 20.85
N PRO A 70 1.84 1.35 21.97
CA PRO A 70 2.38 0.07 22.45
C PRO A 70 2.16 -1.12 21.50
N ARG A 71 1.34 -0.96 20.47
CA ARG A 71 1.12 -1.95 19.41
C ARG A 71 2.18 -1.87 18.31
N VAL A 72 3.01 -0.82 18.32
CA VAL A 72 3.96 -0.52 17.24
C VAL A 72 5.34 -1.08 17.54
N GLU A 73 5.94 -1.65 16.53
CA GLU A 73 7.34 -2.03 16.47
C GLU A 73 7.99 -1.27 15.30
N LEU A 74 9.04 -0.52 15.57
CA LEU A 74 9.85 0.15 14.56
C LEU A 74 11.10 -0.69 14.28
N VAL A 75 11.36 -0.99 13.03
CA VAL A 75 12.50 -1.78 12.57
C VAL A 75 13.25 -1.00 11.50
N PHE A 76 14.54 -0.77 11.70
CA PHE A 76 15.35 0.01 10.77
C PHE A 76 16.31 -0.91 10.00
N THR A 77 15.88 -1.30 8.80
CA THR A 77 16.63 -2.21 7.93
C THR A 77 16.01 -2.26 6.52
N ASP A 78 16.65 -3.03 5.61
CA ASP A 78 16.04 -3.34 4.31
C ASP A 78 14.73 -4.11 4.47
N GLY A 79 13.62 -3.52 4.01
CA GLY A 79 12.27 -4.06 4.18
C GLY A 79 12.06 -5.40 3.48
N ARG A 80 12.68 -5.62 2.32
CA ARG A 80 12.57 -6.89 1.59
C ARG A 80 13.31 -8.01 2.32
N ALA A 81 14.54 -7.75 2.77
CA ALA A 81 15.33 -8.70 3.54
C ALA A 81 14.62 -9.07 4.85
N TRP A 82 14.14 -8.06 5.58
CA TRP A 82 13.39 -8.29 6.80
C TRP A 82 12.11 -9.10 6.58
N LEU A 83 11.34 -8.79 5.53
CA LEU A 83 10.13 -9.55 5.20
C LEU A 83 10.44 -11.02 4.88
N ALA A 84 11.56 -11.29 4.21
CA ALA A 84 11.98 -12.64 3.86
C ALA A 84 12.17 -13.53 5.11
N GLU A 85 12.66 -12.97 6.21
CA GLU A 85 12.91 -13.66 7.47
C GLU A 85 11.64 -13.92 8.28
N GLN A 86 10.53 -13.24 7.99
CA GLN A 86 9.30 -13.44 8.74
C GLN A 86 8.66 -14.80 8.44
N PRO A 87 7.88 -15.36 9.38
CA PRO A 87 7.13 -16.60 9.13
C PRO A 87 6.16 -16.47 7.95
N GLU A 88 5.92 -17.57 7.26
CA GLU A 88 4.86 -17.64 6.22
C GLU A 88 3.48 -17.37 6.84
N ALA A 89 2.58 -16.77 6.06
CA ALA A 89 1.20 -16.51 6.45
C ALA A 89 1.04 -15.74 7.79
N SER A 90 1.96 -14.81 8.09
CA SER A 90 2.03 -14.11 9.39
C SER A 90 1.40 -12.72 9.41
N PHE A 91 1.02 -12.16 8.26
CA PHE A 91 0.45 -10.82 8.14
C PHE A 91 -0.95 -10.84 7.54
N ASP A 92 -1.88 -10.12 8.15
CA ASP A 92 -3.21 -9.91 7.56
C ASP A 92 -3.20 -8.79 6.52
N ILE A 93 -2.34 -7.76 6.70
CA ILE A 93 -2.16 -6.66 5.75
C ILE A 93 -0.67 -6.37 5.62
N ILE A 94 -0.21 -6.19 4.38
CA ILE A 94 1.11 -5.66 4.06
C ILE A 94 0.90 -4.42 3.20
N ILE A 95 1.41 -3.27 3.65
CA ILE A 95 1.34 -1.99 2.94
C ILE A 95 2.73 -1.67 2.40
N LEU A 96 2.82 -1.50 1.09
CA LEU A 96 4.00 -1.01 0.39
C LEU A 96 3.75 0.45 0.01
N ASP A 97 4.05 1.33 0.94
CA ASP A 97 3.97 2.79 0.78
C ASP A 97 5.38 3.32 0.49
N ILE A 98 5.84 3.04 -0.73
CA ILE A 98 7.21 3.23 -1.16
C ILE A 98 7.24 4.35 -2.19
N THR A 99 8.24 5.22 -2.10
CA THR A 99 8.47 6.25 -3.11
C THR A 99 8.80 5.65 -4.48
N GLU A 100 8.38 6.34 -5.53
CA GLU A 100 8.77 5.95 -6.89
C GLU A 100 10.29 5.87 -7.00
N PRO A 101 10.85 4.80 -7.58
CA PRO A 101 12.28 4.74 -7.84
C PRO A 101 12.64 5.85 -8.84
N LEU A 102 13.43 6.82 -8.39
CA LEU A 102 13.88 7.96 -9.20
C LEU A 102 15.13 7.62 -10.02
N GLU A 103 15.88 6.62 -9.58
CA GLU A 103 17.13 6.14 -10.18
C GLU A 103 17.19 4.61 -10.11
N GLU A 104 18.14 4.00 -10.81
CA GLU A 104 18.45 2.59 -10.64
C GLU A 104 18.95 2.36 -9.20
N GLY A 105 18.32 1.43 -8.48
CA GLY A 105 18.69 1.16 -7.11
C GLY A 105 17.77 0.14 -6.42
N PRO A 106 18.03 -0.17 -5.14
CA PRO A 106 17.30 -1.21 -4.40
C PRO A 106 15.80 -0.96 -4.30
N ALA A 107 15.34 0.29 -4.35
CA ALA A 107 13.91 0.63 -4.32
C ALA A 107 13.15 0.03 -5.53
N SER A 108 13.79 -0.11 -6.69
CA SER A 108 13.15 -0.71 -7.88
C SER A 108 12.85 -2.21 -7.69
N LEU A 109 13.60 -2.90 -6.83
CA LEU A 109 13.40 -4.32 -6.50
C LEU A 109 12.16 -4.56 -5.62
N LEU A 110 11.57 -3.52 -5.05
CA LEU A 110 10.36 -3.62 -4.22
C LEU A 110 9.07 -3.71 -5.05
N PHE A 111 9.16 -3.56 -6.37
CA PHE A 111 8.02 -3.65 -7.29
C PHE A 111 8.10 -4.87 -8.23
N THR A 112 9.05 -5.77 -8.01
CA THR A 112 9.28 -6.93 -8.85
C THR A 112 8.33 -8.09 -8.52
N ARG A 113 8.19 -9.01 -9.47
CA ARG A 113 7.42 -10.23 -9.28
C ARG A 113 7.92 -11.02 -8.07
N GLU A 114 9.22 -11.14 -7.91
CA GLU A 114 9.86 -11.86 -6.81
C GLU A 114 9.52 -11.24 -5.45
N MET A 115 9.45 -9.90 -5.37
CA MET A 115 8.98 -9.20 -4.18
C MET A 115 7.50 -9.47 -3.92
N PHE A 116 6.65 -9.40 -4.92
CA PHE A 116 5.21 -9.64 -4.74
C PHE A 116 4.91 -11.12 -4.43
N GLU A 117 5.70 -12.07 -4.95
CA GLU A 117 5.65 -13.48 -4.54
C GLU A 117 6.03 -13.66 -3.07
N LEU A 118 7.05 -12.93 -2.60
CA LEU A 118 7.41 -12.87 -1.19
C LEU A 118 6.25 -12.33 -0.35
N VAL A 119 5.70 -11.17 -0.72
CA VAL A 119 4.52 -10.58 -0.06
C VAL A 119 3.38 -11.59 0.02
N ARG A 120 3.04 -12.26 -1.09
CA ARG A 120 1.97 -13.25 -1.13
C ARG A 120 2.20 -14.41 -0.16
N ARG A 121 3.43 -14.94 -0.05
CA ARG A 121 3.75 -16.00 0.92
C ARG A 121 3.60 -15.55 2.38
N LYS A 122 3.93 -14.28 2.67
CA LYS A 122 3.85 -13.75 4.04
C LYS A 122 2.44 -13.32 4.45
N LEU A 123 1.55 -13.11 3.49
CA LEU A 123 0.14 -12.84 3.77
C LEU A 123 -0.57 -14.09 4.29
N ALA A 124 -1.35 -13.91 5.37
CA ALA A 124 -2.25 -14.92 5.90
C ALA A 124 -3.36 -15.26 4.88
N PRO A 125 -4.06 -16.39 5.03
CA PRO A 125 -5.30 -16.64 4.28
C PRO A 125 -6.23 -15.44 4.40
N ARG A 126 -6.75 -14.93 3.27
CA ARG A 126 -7.54 -13.69 3.17
C ARG A 126 -6.74 -12.39 3.50
N GLY A 127 -5.43 -12.45 3.59
CA GLY A 127 -4.57 -11.29 3.74
C GLY A 127 -4.59 -10.41 2.48
N LEU A 128 -4.28 -9.12 2.65
CA LEU A 128 -4.32 -8.10 1.60
C LEU A 128 -3.01 -7.34 1.52
N ALA A 129 -2.48 -7.19 0.32
CA ALA A 129 -1.42 -6.24 0.02
C ALA A 129 -2.01 -4.92 -0.47
N ALA A 130 -1.50 -3.80 0.03
CA ALA A 130 -1.77 -2.46 -0.48
C ALA A 130 -0.48 -1.86 -1.01
N VAL A 131 -0.50 -1.32 -2.24
CA VAL A 131 0.70 -0.83 -2.94
C VAL A 131 0.45 0.55 -3.50
N GLN A 132 1.23 1.54 -3.08
CA GLN A 132 1.31 2.82 -3.76
C GLN A 132 2.04 2.60 -5.11
N SER A 133 1.49 3.13 -6.18
CA SER A 133 1.90 2.74 -7.55
C SER A 133 2.30 3.93 -8.41
N GLY A 134 2.68 5.02 -7.78
CA GLY A 134 3.14 6.23 -8.44
C GLY A 134 2.05 7.01 -9.16
N SER A 135 2.47 7.92 -10.03
CA SER A 135 1.56 8.78 -10.78
C SER A 135 0.64 7.98 -11.73
N ALA A 136 -0.66 8.25 -11.63
CA ALA A 136 -1.70 7.70 -12.51
C ALA A 136 -2.01 8.61 -13.71
N ASN A 137 -1.25 9.68 -13.91
CA ASN A 137 -1.45 10.57 -15.06
C ASN A 137 -1.10 9.85 -16.39
N ILE A 138 -1.38 10.52 -17.51
CA ILE A 138 -1.23 9.93 -18.84
C ILE A 138 0.21 9.54 -19.20
N LEU A 139 1.20 10.12 -18.54
CA LEU A 139 2.63 9.86 -18.77
C LEU A 139 3.20 8.84 -17.77
N GLY A 140 2.50 8.55 -16.67
CA GLY A 140 2.94 7.60 -15.65
C GLY A 140 3.09 6.19 -16.22
N ARG A 141 4.26 5.58 -16.08
CA ARG A 141 4.54 4.21 -16.57
C ARG A 141 4.57 3.18 -15.46
N LEU A 142 4.91 3.59 -14.25
CA LEU A 142 5.07 2.69 -13.12
C LEU A 142 3.76 1.98 -12.76
N MET A 143 2.65 2.71 -12.70
CA MET A 143 1.35 2.13 -12.32
C MET A 143 0.90 0.97 -13.25
N PRO A 144 0.96 1.06 -14.59
CA PRO A 144 0.68 -0.08 -15.47
C PRO A 144 1.62 -1.27 -15.28
N GLU A 145 2.90 -1.03 -15.03
CA GLU A 145 3.89 -2.10 -14.81
C GLU A 145 3.65 -2.79 -13.47
N ILE A 146 3.37 -2.06 -12.39
CA ILE A 146 2.97 -2.63 -11.10
C ILE A 146 1.67 -3.44 -11.25
N ASN A 147 0.65 -2.89 -11.93
CA ASN A 147 -0.60 -3.61 -12.18
C ASN A 147 -0.37 -4.95 -12.87
N ARG A 148 0.46 -4.97 -13.91
CA ARG A 148 0.76 -6.19 -14.65
C ARG A 148 1.55 -7.19 -13.79
N THR A 149 2.50 -6.71 -13.01
CA THR A 149 3.31 -7.53 -12.12
C THR A 149 2.47 -8.13 -10.99
N LEU A 150 1.60 -7.36 -10.35
CA LEU A 150 0.68 -7.85 -9.33
C LEU A 150 -0.27 -8.91 -9.90
N ARG A 151 -0.82 -8.71 -11.09
CA ARG A 151 -1.70 -9.69 -11.76
C ARG A 151 -1.01 -10.99 -12.17
N ALA A 152 0.31 -10.98 -12.31
CA ALA A 152 1.09 -12.19 -12.53
C ALA A 152 1.25 -13.03 -11.25
N VAL A 153 1.01 -12.42 -10.07
CA VAL A 153 1.23 -13.06 -8.76
C VAL A 153 -0.09 -13.31 -8.02
N PHE A 154 -1.00 -12.34 -7.99
CA PHE A 154 -2.21 -12.39 -7.19
C PHE A 154 -3.46 -12.70 -8.03
N PRO A 155 -4.35 -13.57 -7.56
CA PRO A 155 -5.62 -13.88 -8.22
C PRO A 155 -6.56 -12.68 -8.32
N ARG A 156 -6.58 -11.82 -7.31
CA ARG A 156 -7.38 -10.61 -7.26
C ARG A 156 -6.48 -9.38 -7.16
N VAL A 157 -6.70 -8.43 -8.08
CA VAL A 157 -6.02 -7.13 -8.09
C VAL A 157 -7.03 -6.05 -8.45
N TRP A 158 -7.20 -5.09 -7.56
CA TRP A 158 -7.97 -3.88 -7.78
C TRP A 158 -7.02 -2.69 -7.88
N ALA A 159 -7.29 -1.80 -8.81
CA ALA A 159 -6.59 -0.55 -8.96
C ALA A 159 -7.55 0.60 -8.72
N TYR A 160 -7.08 1.64 -8.06
CA TYR A 160 -7.80 2.91 -7.94
C TYR A 160 -6.82 4.07 -8.04
N ALA A 161 -7.35 5.28 -8.21
CA ALA A 161 -6.55 6.48 -8.25
C ALA A 161 -7.21 7.56 -7.39
N ALA A 162 -6.40 8.34 -6.70
CA ALA A 162 -6.82 9.45 -5.87
C ALA A 162 -5.92 10.66 -6.11
N PHE A 163 -6.52 11.85 -6.06
CA PHE A 163 -5.74 13.09 -6.11
C PHE A 163 -5.02 13.29 -4.77
N VAL A 164 -3.70 13.38 -4.83
CA VAL A 164 -2.86 13.64 -3.66
C VAL A 164 -2.43 15.11 -3.70
N ALA A 165 -3.02 15.91 -2.83
CA ALA A 165 -2.86 17.37 -2.85
C ALA A 165 -1.40 17.81 -2.65
N SER A 166 -0.63 17.10 -1.82
CA SER A 166 0.79 17.40 -1.59
C SER A 166 1.67 17.18 -2.83
N PHE A 167 1.24 16.31 -3.75
CA PHE A 167 1.95 16.03 -5.01
C PHE A 167 1.35 16.76 -6.21
N LEU A 168 0.18 17.41 -6.03
CA LEU A 168 -0.59 18.05 -7.10
C LEU A 168 -0.84 17.11 -8.28
N ASP A 169 -0.98 15.81 -8.03
CA ASP A 169 -1.12 14.79 -9.06
C ASP A 169 -2.12 13.71 -8.65
N LEU A 170 -2.59 12.96 -9.65
CA LEU A 170 -3.41 11.77 -9.47
C LEU A 170 -2.49 10.56 -9.25
N TYR A 171 -2.54 10.00 -8.06
CA TYR A 171 -1.73 8.84 -7.68
C TYR A 171 -2.52 7.54 -7.79
N GLY A 172 -1.82 6.51 -8.25
CA GLY A 172 -2.34 5.17 -8.38
C GLY A 172 -2.07 4.31 -7.16
N PHE A 173 -3.02 3.46 -6.84
CA PHE A 173 -2.92 2.50 -5.76
C PHE A 173 -3.46 1.15 -6.22
N HIS A 174 -2.91 0.08 -5.67
CA HIS A 174 -3.41 -1.27 -5.89
C HIS A 174 -3.69 -1.98 -4.57
N LEU A 175 -4.76 -2.78 -4.57
CA LEU A 175 -5.01 -3.79 -3.56
C LEU A 175 -4.92 -5.16 -4.23
N ALA A 176 -4.23 -6.11 -3.58
CA ALA A 176 -4.02 -7.43 -4.14
C ALA A 176 -4.18 -8.52 -3.07
N GLY A 177 -4.80 -9.65 -3.43
CA GLY A 177 -5.04 -10.73 -2.48
C GLY A 177 -5.54 -12.02 -3.13
N GLY A 178 -6.09 -12.92 -2.33
CA GLY A 178 -6.63 -14.21 -2.76
C GLY A 178 -7.91 -14.09 -3.61
N ASP A 179 -8.32 -15.19 -4.22
CA ASP A 179 -9.51 -15.28 -5.08
C ASP A 179 -10.83 -15.26 -4.30
N ASP A 180 -10.79 -15.56 -3.01
CA ASP A 180 -11.91 -15.48 -2.07
C ASP A 180 -12.25 -14.06 -1.61
N LEU A 181 -11.46 -13.07 -2.00
CA LEU A 181 -11.71 -11.67 -1.71
C LEU A 181 -12.64 -11.03 -2.75
N ALA A 182 -13.53 -10.17 -2.28
CA ALA A 182 -14.41 -9.36 -3.11
C ALA A 182 -14.34 -7.90 -2.69
N TRP A 183 -14.51 -6.99 -3.65
CA TRP A 183 -14.63 -5.57 -3.31
C TRP A 183 -15.97 -5.33 -2.62
N PRO A 184 -15.99 -4.67 -1.44
CA PRO A 184 -17.22 -4.45 -0.70
C PRO A 184 -18.11 -3.40 -1.36
N ASP A 185 -19.42 -3.54 -1.19
CA ASP A 185 -20.38 -2.50 -1.50
C ASP A 185 -20.47 -1.44 -0.39
N ALA A 186 -21.21 -0.35 -0.64
CA ALA A 186 -21.32 0.75 0.32
C ALA A 186 -21.93 0.32 1.67
N ALA A 187 -22.94 -0.56 1.65
CA ALA A 187 -23.59 -1.02 2.87
C ALA A 187 -22.65 -1.91 3.72
N GLN A 188 -21.84 -2.74 3.06
CA GLN A 188 -20.82 -3.54 3.74
C GLN A 188 -19.72 -2.67 4.35
N ILE A 189 -19.29 -1.61 3.65
CA ILE A 189 -18.31 -0.65 4.16
C ILE A 189 -18.89 0.08 5.37
N GLU A 190 -20.10 0.60 5.26
CA GLU A 190 -20.79 1.32 6.35
C GLU A 190 -20.94 0.44 7.60
N ALA A 191 -21.42 -0.79 7.44
CA ALA A 191 -21.53 -1.75 8.53
C ALA A 191 -20.17 -2.07 9.17
N CYS A 192 -19.11 -2.16 8.36
CA CYS A 192 -17.75 -2.39 8.83
C CYS A 192 -17.22 -1.20 9.65
N LEU A 193 -17.39 0.03 9.18
CA LEU A 193 -16.99 1.25 9.88
C LEU A 193 -17.74 1.38 11.21
N ALA A 194 -19.07 1.19 11.19
CA ALA A 194 -19.90 1.24 12.39
C ALA A 194 -19.47 0.19 13.44
N SER A 195 -19.25 -1.06 13.02
CA SER A 195 -18.82 -2.13 13.91
C SER A 195 -17.44 -1.91 14.54
N ARG A 196 -16.61 -1.08 13.93
CA ARG A 196 -15.26 -0.72 14.38
C ARG A 196 -15.21 0.63 15.07
N GLU A 197 -16.35 1.32 15.19
CA GLU A 197 -16.46 2.66 15.78
C GLU A 197 -15.54 3.69 15.09
N ILE A 198 -15.41 3.59 13.77
CA ILE A 198 -14.63 4.53 12.96
C ILE A 198 -15.61 5.59 12.45
N THR A 199 -15.46 6.82 12.95
CA THR A 199 -16.41 7.93 12.68
C THR A 199 -15.74 9.18 12.12
N ASP A 200 -14.43 9.34 12.32
CA ASP A 200 -13.68 10.55 11.93
C ASP A 200 -12.86 10.29 10.65
N LEU A 201 -13.55 10.15 9.52
CA LEU A 201 -12.94 9.97 8.21
C LEU A 201 -13.10 11.26 7.41
N GLY A 202 -12.04 12.07 7.33
CA GLY A 202 -12.09 13.37 6.64
C GLY A 202 -12.19 13.31 5.11
N TRP A 203 -11.90 12.16 4.50
CA TRP A 203 -11.85 12.02 3.04
C TRP A 203 -12.66 10.82 2.51
N TYR A 204 -12.78 9.77 3.30
CA TYR A 204 -13.36 8.49 2.86
C TYR A 204 -14.80 8.36 3.36
N GLU A 205 -15.70 7.95 2.45
CA GLU A 205 -17.07 7.59 2.77
C GLU A 205 -17.49 6.29 2.05
N PRO A 206 -18.48 5.54 2.56
CA PRO A 206 -18.85 4.23 2.02
C PRO A 206 -19.21 4.22 0.54
N GLN A 207 -19.97 5.22 0.07
CA GLN A 207 -20.40 5.34 -1.33
C GLN A 207 -19.19 5.54 -2.25
N PHE A 208 -18.26 6.41 -1.85
CA PHE A 208 -17.02 6.64 -2.57
C PHE A 208 -16.13 5.39 -2.55
N GLY A 209 -15.99 4.76 -1.37
CA GLY A 209 -15.21 3.54 -1.22
C GLY A 209 -15.69 2.41 -2.13
N ALA A 210 -16.99 2.22 -2.26
CA ALA A 210 -17.58 1.18 -3.09
C ALA A 210 -17.24 1.33 -4.58
N VAL A 211 -17.04 2.57 -5.06
CA VAL A 211 -16.77 2.87 -6.48
C VAL A 211 -15.29 3.16 -6.78
N LEU A 212 -14.42 3.17 -5.80
CA LEU A 212 -12.99 3.45 -6.01
C LEU A 212 -12.34 2.68 -7.17
N PRO A 213 -12.61 1.37 -7.40
CA PRO A 213 -12.04 0.64 -8.53
C PRO A 213 -12.66 0.97 -9.89
N GLN A 214 -13.64 1.87 -9.94
CA GLN A 214 -14.28 2.31 -11.19
C GLN A 214 -13.43 3.40 -11.87
N LEU A 215 -12.27 3.01 -12.33
CA LEU A 215 -11.34 3.91 -13.01
C LEU A 215 -11.92 4.52 -14.29
N PRO A 216 -11.53 5.75 -14.66
CA PRO A 216 -11.80 6.33 -15.97
C PRO A 216 -11.35 5.39 -17.10
N ARG A 217 -12.05 5.47 -18.25
CA ARG A 217 -11.82 4.60 -19.40
C ARG A 217 -10.34 4.60 -19.84
N TYR A 218 -9.73 5.76 -19.95
CA TYR A 218 -8.33 5.87 -20.37
C TYR A 218 -7.37 5.12 -19.44
N LEU A 219 -7.61 5.16 -18.11
CA LEU A 219 -6.79 4.41 -17.16
C LEU A 219 -7.02 2.91 -17.29
N LYS A 220 -8.27 2.46 -17.47
CA LYS A 220 -8.57 1.04 -17.71
C LYS A 220 -7.84 0.53 -18.95
N GLU A 221 -7.86 1.28 -20.05
CA GLU A 221 -7.16 0.94 -21.29
C GLU A 221 -5.64 0.90 -21.08
N ARG A 222 -5.08 1.85 -20.35
CA ARG A 222 -3.65 1.85 -20.01
C ARG A 222 -3.25 0.62 -19.19
N LEU A 223 -4.00 0.29 -18.15
CA LEU A 223 -3.72 -0.87 -17.29
C LEU A 223 -3.90 -2.21 -18.06
N ALA A 224 -4.77 -2.24 -19.05
CA ALA A 224 -4.99 -3.42 -19.88
C ALA A 224 -3.87 -3.65 -20.91
N HIS A 225 -3.34 -2.58 -21.50
CA HIS A 225 -2.48 -2.68 -22.68
C HIS A 225 -1.03 -2.25 -22.46
N LEU A 226 -0.72 -1.49 -21.41
CA LEU A 226 0.63 -1.00 -21.14
C LEU A 226 1.32 -1.78 -20.03
N GLY A 227 2.64 -1.57 -19.95
CA GLY A 227 3.49 -2.15 -18.93
C GLY A 227 3.95 -3.57 -19.24
N ARG A 228 4.99 -3.98 -18.57
CA ARG A 228 5.55 -5.34 -18.55
C ARG A 228 5.56 -5.89 -17.14
N VAL A 229 5.79 -7.16 -16.97
CA VAL A 229 6.06 -7.75 -15.65
C VAL A 229 7.48 -7.33 -15.25
N LEU A 230 7.60 -6.68 -14.10
CA LEU A 230 8.88 -6.34 -13.51
C LEU A 230 9.47 -7.57 -12.82
N THR A 231 10.76 -7.80 -13.01
CA THR A 231 11.50 -8.88 -12.35
C THR A 231 12.78 -8.34 -11.73
N ASP A 232 13.42 -9.11 -10.86
CA ASP A 232 14.72 -8.72 -10.27
C ASP A 232 15.80 -8.55 -11.35
N ALA A 233 15.72 -9.31 -12.44
CA ALA A 233 16.63 -9.18 -13.58
C ALA A 233 16.31 -7.96 -14.45
N GLU A 234 15.06 -7.54 -14.48
CA GLU A 234 14.57 -6.41 -15.27
C GLU A 234 13.61 -5.55 -14.42
N PRO A 235 14.12 -4.82 -13.42
CA PRO A 235 13.30 -3.97 -12.56
C PRO A 235 12.81 -2.72 -13.31
N TYR A 236 11.98 -1.93 -12.63
CA TYR A 236 11.61 -0.62 -13.16
C TYR A 236 12.83 0.29 -13.25
N VAL A 237 13.01 0.88 -14.41
CA VAL A 237 14.04 1.90 -14.67
C VAL A 237 13.32 3.18 -15.09
N PRO A 238 13.46 4.28 -14.32
CA PRO A 238 12.96 5.58 -14.74
C PRO A 238 13.60 5.99 -16.06
N GLN A 239 12.80 6.47 -17.00
CA GLN A 239 13.40 6.98 -18.26
C GLN A 239 14.14 8.28 -17.96
N ALA A 240 15.46 8.29 -18.18
CA ALA A 240 16.25 9.49 -18.18
C ALA A 240 15.72 10.46 -19.27
N GLY A 241 15.19 11.60 -18.85
CA GLY A 241 14.69 12.62 -19.78
C GLY A 241 13.21 12.93 -19.74
N GLY A 242 12.43 12.29 -18.90
CA GLY A 242 11.02 12.64 -18.64
C GLY A 242 10.84 13.92 -17.82
N ARG A 243 11.71 14.94 -17.95
CA ARG A 243 11.31 16.30 -17.60
C ARG A 243 10.20 16.67 -18.56
N GLN A 244 8.99 16.60 -18.07
CA GLN A 244 7.82 17.14 -18.75
C GLN A 244 8.12 18.58 -19.15
N ARG A 245 8.36 18.80 -20.43
CA ARG A 245 8.16 20.12 -21.01
C ARG A 245 6.66 20.23 -21.21
N PHE A 246 6.03 21.01 -20.34
CA PHE A 246 4.67 21.48 -20.53
C PHE A 246 4.62 22.35 -21.80
#